data_9c9f9809a964957d981d46b79b01eb94
#
_entry.id   9c9f9809a964957d981d46b79b01eb94
#
_cell.length_a   1.000
_cell.length_b   1.000
_cell.length_c   1.000
_cell.angle_alpha   90.00
_cell.angle_beta   90.00
_cell.angle_gamma   90.00
#
_symmetry.space_group_name_H-M   'P 1'
#
loop_
_entity.id
_entity.type
_entity.pdbx_description
1 polymer ?
#
loop_
_entity_poly.entity_id
_entity_poly.type
_entity_poly.pdbx_seq_one_letter_code
_entity_poly.pdbx_strand_id
1 'polypeptide(L)'
;MMAISNAELRERLLFSLPEDARRRTAKLAQLNDRYLPDKEHDQALKAGIATIFEQAAKKPTRGFVEGKIVLVTGESGAGKSKAIRNALAQQKAAMGGDLDHLFVECLAPSPCTSGQLAMAVLDGVSYQLVRELRENVAWRRARDQLKRIKPLAVWIDELQHILDHLQSEAEAVKFLNTVKTHVLMPQWPPVSLVLSGLPVLKQLAAKDRQIQRRVHEVILHPLSFPKDADRVRRNVVGIIKNDVGLKIDAAVVSDEFIARLIHTAAGALGLSIKLVDEAAATAFGNGRDTVTLRDFADAYARETGRPASENPFLVDNWHLVRPWYADAVALAKIQAAAPQEKAA
;
A
#
# COMPACT_ATOMS: atom_id res chain seq x y z
N MET A 1 20.54 8.90 -31.82
CA MET A 1 20.38 7.55 -31.23
C MET A 1 18.92 7.42 -30.82
N MET A 2 18.16 6.47 -31.40
CA MET A 2 16.84 6.17 -30.94
C MET A 2 16.92 5.56 -29.55
N ALA A 3 16.12 6.04 -28.61
CA ALA A 3 16.02 5.46 -27.27
C ALA A 3 15.42 4.05 -27.38
N ILE A 4 16.04 3.09 -26.70
CA ILE A 4 15.53 1.71 -26.61
C ILE A 4 14.17 1.78 -25.90
N SER A 5 13.15 1.06 -26.41
CA SER A 5 11.86 0.96 -25.74
C SER A 5 11.99 0.20 -24.41
N ASN A 6 11.12 0.50 -23.44
CA ASN A 6 11.12 -0.21 -22.15
C ASN A 6 10.92 -1.73 -22.30
N ALA A 7 10.14 -2.17 -23.30
CA ALA A 7 9.94 -3.59 -23.59
C ALA A 7 11.24 -4.23 -24.10
N GLU A 8 11.93 -3.60 -25.06
CA GLU A 8 13.20 -4.09 -25.60
C GLU A 8 14.29 -4.10 -24.52
N LEU A 9 14.37 -3.07 -23.68
CA LEU A 9 15.30 -3.04 -22.54
C LEU A 9 15.04 -4.22 -21.58
N ARG A 10 13.76 -4.48 -21.24
CA ARG A 10 13.38 -5.61 -20.39
C ARG A 10 13.80 -6.96 -20.98
N GLU A 11 13.59 -7.18 -22.29
CA GLU A 11 14.01 -8.41 -22.95
C GLU A 11 15.51 -8.59 -22.91
N ARG A 12 16.30 -7.57 -23.20
CA ARG A 12 17.76 -7.60 -23.13
C ARG A 12 18.27 -7.89 -21.72
N LEU A 13 17.65 -7.27 -20.70
CA LEU A 13 17.99 -7.55 -19.30
C LEU A 13 17.68 -9.00 -18.93
N LEU A 14 16.50 -9.53 -19.28
CA LEU A 14 16.16 -10.92 -19.03
C LEU A 14 17.11 -11.88 -19.74
N PHE A 15 17.50 -11.58 -20.97
CA PHE A 15 18.44 -12.42 -21.75
C PHE A 15 19.83 -12.45 -21.13
N SER A 16 20.28 -11.39 -20.45
CA SER A 16 21.57 -11.33 -19.77
C SER A 16 21.65 -12.17 -18.49
N LEU A 17 20.49 -12.60 -17.94
CA LEU A 17 20.45 -13.40 -16.72
C LEU A 17 20.73 -14.88 -16.98
N PRO A 18 21.34 -15.61 -16.03
CA PRO A 18 21.37 -17.07 -16.03
C PRO A 18 19.95 -17.67 -16.17
N GLU A 19 19.84 -18.88 -16.69
CA GLU A 19 18.55 -19.50 -17.03
C GLU A 19 17.63 -19.61 -15.82
N ASP A 20 18.13 -20.06 -14.68
CA ASP A 20 17.40 -20.18 -13.41
C ASP A 20 16.88 -18.80 -12.94
N ALA A 21 17.72 -17.76 -13.00
CA ALA A 21 17.34 -16.40 -12.62
C ALA A 21 16.30 -15.82 -13.59
N ARG A 22 16.43 -16.11 -14.91
CA ARG A 22 15.45 -15.70 -15.92
C ARG A 22 14.08 -16.33 -15.67
N ARG A 23 14.03 -17.64 -15.46
CA ARG A 23 12.80 -18.39 -15.15
C ARG A 23 12.15 -17.88 -13.86
N ARG A 24 12.94 -17.66 -12.81
CA ARG A 24 12.48 -17.08 -11.55
C ARG A 24 11.88 -15.67 -11.75
N THR A 25 12.61 -14.79 -12.43
CA THR A 25 12.16 -13.41 -12.67
C THR A 25 10.86 -13.36 -13.47
N ALA A 26 10.72 -14.20 -14.49
CA ALA A 26 9.50 -14.31 -15.28
C ALA A 26 8.32 -14.80 -14.43
N LYS A 27 8.55 -15.79 -13.56
CA LYS A 27 7.51 -16.29 -12.64
C LYS A 27 7.11 -15.24 -11.62
N LEU A 28 8.05 -14.52 -11.01
CA LEU A 28 7.77 -13.44 -10.08
C LEU A 28 6.94 -12.32 -10.71
N ALA A 29 7.21 -11.96 -11.97
CA ALA A 29 6.39 -10.95 -12.67
C ALA A 29 4.93 -11.39 -12.74
N GLN A 30 4.65 -12.66 -13.08
CA GLN A 30 3.28 -13.21 -13.10
C GLN A 30 2.63 -13.17 -11.70
N LEU A 31 3.40 -13.53 -10.66
CA LEU A 31 2.91 -13.54 -9.28
C LEU A 31 2.62 -12.12 -8.75
N ASN A 32 3.42 -11.13 -9.15
CA ASN A 32 3.25 -9.75 -8.73
C ASN A 32 1.99 -9.08 -9.28
N ASP A 33 1.50 -9.50 -10.44
CA ASP A 33 0.32 -8.92 -11.07
C ASP A 33 -1.00 -9.40 -10.42
N ARG A 34 -0.97 -10.49 -9.63
CA ARG A 34 -2.17 -11.02 -8.99
C ARG A 34 -2.55 -10.29 -7.71
N TYR A 35 -3.81 -10.31 -7.38
CA TYR A 35 -4.35 -9.95 -6.07
C TYR A 35 -4.73 -11.23 -5.29
N LEU A 36 -4.27 -11.33 -4.05
CA LEU A 36 -4.69 -12.41 -3.13
C LEU A 36 -5.78 -11.86 -2.21
N PRO A 37 -7.02 -12.35 -2.32
CA PRO A 37 -8.13 -11.85 -1.54
C PRO A 37 -7.93 -12.09 -0.04
N ASP A 38 -8.29 -11.09 0.74
CA ASP A 38 -8.36 -11.13 2.18
C ASP A 38 -9.76 -10.77 2.64
N LYS A 39 -10.54 -11.75 3.04
CA LYS A 39 -11.97 -11.58 3.32
C LYS A 39 -12.27 -10.45 4.29
N GLU A 40 -11.50 -10.34 5.37
CA GLU A 40 -11.73 -9.34 6.43
C GLU A 40 -11.36 -7.93 5.94
N HIS A 41 -10.15 -7.77 5.41
CA HIS A 41 -9.67 -6.49 4.89
C HIS A 41 -10.48 -6.03 3.67
N ASP A 42 -10.80 -6.96 2.75
CA ASP A 42 -11.57 -6.65 1.55
C ASP A 42 -12.99 -6.20 1.88
N GLN A 43 -13.65 -6.85 2.85
CA GLN A 43 -14.99 -6.45 3.29
C GLN A 43 -14.98 -5.06 3.93
N ALA A 44 -14.02 -4.79 4.84
CA ALA A 44 -13.89 -3.49 5.48
C ALA A 44 -13.61 -2.38 4.46
N LEU A 45 -12.70 -2.65 3.52
CA LEU A 45 -12.35 -1.68 2.47
C LEU A 45 -13.51 -1.45 1.49
N LYS A 46 -14.21 -2.51 1.08
CA LYS A 46 -15.40 -2.42 0.23
C LYS A 46 -16.49 -1.59 0.90
N ALA A 47 -16.74 -1.80 2.20
CA ALA A 47 -17.70 -0.99 2.96
C ALA A 47 -17.28 0.49 3.01
N GLY A 48 -15.99 0.78 3.26
CA GLY A 48 -15.46 2.13 3.25
C GLY A 48 -15.65 2.82 1.89
N ILE A 49 -15.25 2.17 0.81
CA ILE A 49 -15.37 2.71 -0.54
C ILE A 49 -16.85 2.87 -0.93
N ALA A 50 -17.73 1.96 -0.54
CA ALA A 50 -19.17 2.09 -0.79
C ALA A 50 -19.74 3.40 -0.23
N THR A 51 -19.22 3.90 0.90
CA THR A 51 -19.67 5.20 1.45
C THR A 51 -19.42 6.37 0.51
N ILE A 52 -18.39 6.31 -0.34
CA ILE A 52 -18.08 7.33 -1.37
C ILE A 52 -19.18 7.32 -2.43
N PHE A 53 -19.57 6.14 -2.91
CA PHE A 53 -20.60 5.99 -3.94
C PHE A 53 -21.98 6.37 -3.42
N GLU A 54 -22.32 5.91 -2.22
CA GLU A 54 -23.57 6.29 -1.54
C GLU A 54 -23.67 7.81 -1.37
N GLN A 55 -22.56 8.46 -1.04
CA GLN A 55 -22.52 9.91 -0.89
C GLN A 55 -22.67 10.62 -2.25
N ALA A 56 -22.03 10.12 -3.30
CA ALA A 56 -22.14 10.67 -4.65
C ALA A 56 -23.53 10.47 -5.26
N ALA A 57 -24.23 9.38 -4.91
CA ALA A 57 -25.58 9.09 -5.37
C ALA A 57 -26.67 9.93 -4.68
N LYS A 58 -26.36 10.64 -3.60
CA LYS A 58 -27.34 11.48 -2.90
C LYS A 58 -27.77 12.66 -3.76
N LYS A 59 -29.06 12.98 -3.71
CA LYS A 59 -29.58 14.21 -4.33
C LYS A 59 -28.95 15.43 -3.62
N PRO A 60 -28.36 16.36 -4.38
CA PRO A 60 -27.74 17.53 -3.77
C PRO A 60 -28.77 18.41 -3.07
N THR A 61 -28.46 18.81 -1.84
CA THR A 61 -29.22 19.82 -1.10
C THR A 61 -28.50 21.16 -1.28
N ARG A 62 -29.20 22.19 -1.69
CA ARG A 62 -28.60 23.51 -2.05
C ARG A 62 -27.49 23.44 -3.11
N GLY A 63 -27.57 22.46 -4.01
CA GLY A 63 -26.63 22.32 -5.15
C GLY A 63 -25.31 21.60 -4.86
N PHE A 64 -25.10 21.08 -3.64
CA PHE A 64 -23.87 20.35 -3.31
C PHE A 64 -24.09 19.21 -2.32
N VAL A 65 -23.13 18.32 -2.27
CA VAL A 65 -22.98 17.24 -1.28
C VAL A 65 -21.55 17.26 -0.76
N GLU A 66 -21.35 17.01 0.53
CA GLU A 66 -20.00 16.92 1.12
C GLU A 66 -19.35 15.57 0.80
N GLY A 67 -18.08 15.57 0.40
CA GLY A 67 -17.30 14.35 0.20
C GLY A 67 -17.00 13.59 1.50
N LYS A 68 -16.73 12.30 1.38
CA LYS A 68 -16.29 11.40 2.46
C LYS A 68 -14.77 11.23 2.44
N ILE A 69 -14.23 10.71 3.53
CA ILE A 69 -12.83 10.33 3.66
C ILE A 69 -12.80 8.87 4.08
N VAL A 70 -12.14 8.03 3.28
CA VAL A 70 -11.80 6.66 3.68
C VAL A 70 -10.34 6.66 4.10
N LEU A 71 -10.09 6.44 5.39
CA LEU A 71 -8.75 6.41 5.96
C LEU A 71 -8.29 4.95 6.12
N VAL A 72 -7.36 4.52 5.27
CA VAL A 72 -6.83 3.15 5.26
C VAL A 72 -5.47 3.13 5.94
N THR A 73 -5.41 2.53 7.12
CA THR A 73 -4.17 2.47 7.90
C THR A 73 -3.69 1.04 8.11
N GLY A 74 -2.39 0.87 8.20
CA GLY A 74 -1.72 -0.40 8.47
C GLY A 74 -0.22 -0.24 8.39
N GLU A 75 0.50 -1.19 8.95
CA GLU A 75 1.97 -1.18 8.92
C GLU A 75 2.51 -1.25 7.47
N SER A 76 3.79 -0.93 7.30
CA SER A 76 4.46 -1.08 6.00
C SER A 76 4.37 -2.54 5.54
N GLY A 77 4.12 -2.76 4.25
CA GLY A 77 3.95 -4.12 3.73
C GLY A 77 2.62 -4.81 4.08
N ALA A 78 1.67 -4.14 4.74
CA ALA A 78 0.34 -4.70 5.02
C ALA A 78 -0.51 -4.97 3.76
N GLY A 79 -0.11 -4.45 2.59
CA GLY A 79 -0.83 -4.64 1.33
C GLY A 79 -1.86 -3.54 1.02
N LYS A 80 -1.83 -2.40 1.73
CA LYS A 80 -2.79 -1.27 1.58
C LYS A 80 -3.04 -0.88 0.13
N SER A 81 -1.98 -0.52 -0.60
CA SER A 81 -2.09 0.00 -1.97
C SER A 81 -2.68 -1.04 -2.93
N LYS A 82 -2.29 -2.31 -2.81
CA LYS A 82 -2.87 -3.41 -3.61
C LYS A 82 -4.35 -3.60 -3.31
N ALA A 83 -4.74 -3.61 -2.04
CA ALA A 83 -6.12 -3.77 -1.61
C ALA A 83 -7.00 -2.61 -2.12
N ILE A 84 -6.53 -1.37 -2.00
CA ILE A 84 -7.25 -0.18 -2.48
C ILE A 84 -7.43 -0.24 -4.01
N ARG A 85 -6.36 -0.51 -4.78
CA ARG A 85 -6.47 -0.65 -6.26
C ARG A 85 -7.46 -1.72 -6.64
N ASN A 86 -7.42 -2.90 -5.98
CA ASN A 86 -8.38 -3.97 -6.24
C ASN A 86 -9.82 -3.56 -5.93
N ALA A 87 -10.06 -2.91 -4.79
CA ALA A 87 -11.40 -2.46 -4.42
C ALA A 87 -11.95 -1.40 -5.37
N LEU A 88 -11.13 -0.43 -5.80
CA LEU A 88 -11.49 0.58 -6.79
C LEU A 88 -11.74 -0.05 -8.17
N ALA A 89 -10.91 -1.02 -8.59
CA ALA A 89 -11.11 -1.74 -9.84
C ALA A 89 -12.42 -2.54 -9.87
N GLN A 90 -12.78 -3.20 -8.75
CA GLN A 90 -14.06 -3.90 -8.63
C GLN A 90 -15.26 -2.94 -8.75
N GLN A 91 -15.16 -1.75 -8.17
CA GLN A 91 -16.21 -0.74 -8.26
C GLN A 91 -16.34 -0.19 -9.69
N LYS A 92 -15.22 0.11 -10.37
CA LYS A 92 -15.22 0.50 -11.79
C LYS A 92 -15.90 -0.57 -12.66
N ALA A 93 -15.52 -1.85 -12.46
CA ALA A 93 -16.10 -2.96 -13.21
C ALA A 93 -17.61 -3.10 -12.98
N ALA A 94 -18.09 -2.88 -11.74
CA ALA A 94 -19.51 -2.94 -11.41
C ALA A 94 -20.33 -1.79 -12.06
N MET A 95 -19.71 -0.63 -12.28
CA MET A 95 -20.40 0.51 -12.91
C MET A 95 -20.45 0.40 -14.44
N GLY A 96 -19.51 -0.32 -15.06
CA GLY A 96 -19.35 -0.41 -16.51
C GLY A 96 -18.83 0.89 -17.17
N GLY A 97 -18.29 0.77 -18.38
CA GLY A 97 -17.77 1.90 -19.15
C GLY A 97 -16.33 2.30 -18.80
N ASP A 98 -15.84 3.32 -19.54
CA ASP A 98 -14.51 3.93 -19.27
C ASP A 98 -14.62 4.97 -18.15
N LEU A 99 -14.22 4.57 -16.96
CA LEU A 99 -14.36 5.35 -15.73
C LEU A 99 -13.02 5.69 -15.07
N ASP A 100 -11.93 5.67 -15.83
CA ASP A 100 -10.58 5.91 -15.27
C ASP A 100 -10.44 7.30 -14.64
N HIS A 101 -11.12 8.29 -15.21
CA HIS A 101 -11.15 9.66 -14.67
C HIS A 101 -11.87 9.80 -13.31
N LEU A 102 -12.66 8.80 -12.88
CA LEU A 102 -13.41 8.88 -11.63
C LEU A 102 -12.54 8.69 -10.39
N PHE A 103 -11.35 8.11 -10.53
CA PHE A 103 -10.43 7.89 -9.43
C PHE A 103 -9.06 8.43 -9.80
N VAL A 104 -8.63 9.44 -9.06
CA VAL A 104 -7.31 10.07 -9.23
C VAL A 104 -6.37 9.47 -8.19
N GLU A 105 -5.34 8.77 -8.64
CA GLU A 105 -4.30 8.21 -7.76
C GLU A 105 -3.13 9.18 -7.66
N CYS A 106 -2.71 9.47 -6.44
CA CYS A 106 -1.57 10.33 -6.11
C CYS A 106 -0.68 9.62 -5.09
N LEU A 107 0.62 9.63 -5.32
CA LEU A 107 1.61 9.22 -4.33
C LEU A 107 2.11 10.46 -3.60
N ALA A 108 2.02 10.50 -2.27
CA ALA A 108 2.62 11.57 -1.50
C ALA A 108 4.15 11.54 -1.67
N PRO A 109 4.78 12.62 -2.11
CA PRO A 109 6.24 12.65 -2.27
C PRO A 109 6.95 12.54 -0.92
N SER A 110 8.23 12.18 -0.93
CA SER A 110 9.08 12.22 0.28
C SER A 110 10.33 13.05 -0.06
N PRO A 111 10.52 14.19 0.64
CA PRO A 111 9.69 14.83 1.65
C PRO A 111 8.36 15.35 1.07
N CYS A 112 7.31 15.47 1.92
CA CYS A 112 6.00 15.91 1.49
C CYS A 112 5.60 17.22 2.18
N THR A 113 5.70 18.33 1.49
CA THR A 113 5.10 19.60 1.92
C THR A 113 3.68 19.74 1.35
N SER A 114 2.89 20.65 1.91
CA SER A 114 1.54 20.96 1.39
C SER A 114 1.57 21.36 -0.10
N GLY A 115 2.58 22.13 -0.52
CA GLY A 115 2.74 22.53 -1.92
C GLY A 115 3.09 21.36 -2.84
N GLN A 116 3.99 20.46 -2.40
CA GLN A 116 4.35 19.26 -3.14
C GLN A 116 3.18 18.29 -3.27
N LEU A 117 2.33 18.17 -2.22
CA LEU A 117 1.11 17.38 -2.31
C LEU A 117 0.13 17.95 -3.35
N ALA A 118 0.00 19.29 -3.43
CA ALA A 118 -0.82 19.91 -4.48
C ALA A 118 -0.30 19.60 -5.89
N MET A 119 1.02 19.57 -6.08
CA MET A 119 1.64 19.16 -7.34
C MET A 119 1.41 17.67 -7.66
N ALA A 120 1.49 16.80 -6.65
CA ALA A 120 1.17 15.37 -6.83
C ALA A 120 -0.30 15.16 -7.23
N VAL A 121 -1.24 15.94 -6.69
CA VAL A 121 -2.64 15.92 -7.13
C VAL A 121 -2.78 16.40 -8.57
N LEU A 122 -2.04 17.43 -8.99
CA LEU A 122 -2.03 17.92 -10.37
C LEU A 122 -1.48 16.87 -11.34
N ASP A 123 -0.40 16.19 -10.95
CA ASP A 123 0.17 15.09 -11.74
C ASP A 123 -0.82 13.91 -11.86
N GLY A 124 -1.47 13.54 -10.77
CA GLY A 124 -2.50 12.49 -10.76
C GLY A 124 -3.70 12.77 -11.66
N VAL A 125 -4.00 14.04 -11.96
CA VAL A 125 -4.99 14.44 -12.98
C VAL A 125 -4.36 14.68 -14.35
N SER A 126 -3.15 14.21 -14.60
CA SER A 126 -2.39 14.36 -15.84
C SER A 126 -2.22 15.83 -16.29
N TYR A 127 -2.10 16.75 -15.31
CA TYR A 127 -1.84 18.16 -15.60
C TYR A 127 -0.34 18.37 -15.79
N GLN A 128 0.07 18.68 -17.03
CA GLN A 128 1.49 18.92 -17.35
C GLN A 128 2.01 20.17 -16.66
N LEU A 129 2.94 19.98 -15.73
CA LEU A 129 3.65 21.06 -15.05
C LEU A 129 4.88 21.44 -15.86
N VAL A 130 4.92 22.69 -16.34
CA VAL A 130 6.10 23.25 -17.03
C VAL A 130 7.17 23.73 -16.07
N ARG A 131 6.76 24.09 -14.84
CA ARG A 131 7.63 24.56 -13.76
C ARG A 131 6.98 24.30 -12.40
N GLU A 132 7.79 24.30 -11.37
CA GLU A 132 7.30 24.28 -9.99
C GLU A 132 6.42 25.50 -9.68
N LEU A 133 5.31 25.24 -8.97
CA LEU A 133 4.33 26.25 -8.62
C LEU A 133 4.44 26.62 -7.14
N ARG A 134 4.19 27.88 -6.79
CA ARG A 134 3.97 28.26 -5.39
C ARG A 134 2.76 27.54 -4.83
N GLU A 135 2.80 27.15 -3.55
CA GLU A 135 1.77 26.35 -2.87
C GLU A 135 0.34 26.85 -3.15
N ASN A 136 0.08 28.13 -2.95
CA ASN A 136 -1.25 28.71 -3.16
C ASN A 136 -1.73 28.62 -4.62
N VAL A 137 -0.81 28.71 -5.57
CA VAL A 137 -1.11 28.57 -7.01
C VAL A 137 -1.37 27.10 -7.35
N ALA A 138 -0.55 26.18 -6.82
CA ALA A 138 -0.71 24.75 -7.04
C ALA A 138 -2.06 24.26 -6.53
N TRP A 139 -2.45 24.60 -5.30
CA TRP A 139 -3.75 24.23 -4.74
C TRP A 139 -4.93 24.83 -5.49
N ARG A 140 -4.84 26.07 -5.93
CA ARG A 140 -5.89 26.69 -6.75
C ARG A 140 -6.07 25.95 -8.06
N ARG A 141 -4.96 25.64 -8.75
CA ARG A 141 -5.01 24.86 -10.00
C ARG A 141 -5.52 23.43 -9.78
N ALA A 142 -5.06 22.75 -8.73
CA ALA A 142 -5.57 21.41 -8.38
C ALA A 142 -7.09 21.45 -8.18
N ARG A 143 -7.60 22.42 -7.42
CA ARG A 143 -9.04 22.62 -7.23
C ARG A 143 -9.79 22.83 -8.56
N ASP A 144 -9.24 23.69 -9.44
CA ASP A 144 -9.90 24.00 -10.70
C ASP A 144 -9.92 22.78 -11.64
N GLN A 145 -8.86 21.96 -11.65
CA GLN A 145 -8.83 20.67 -12.36
C GLN A 145 -9.82 19.67 -11.78
N LEU A 146 -9.88 19.50 -10.45
CA LEU A 146 -10.85 18.62 -9.80
C LEU A 146 -12.31 19.03 -10.09
N LYS A 147 -12.58 20.34 -10.16
CA LYS A 147 -13.91 20.85 -10.60
C LYS A 147 -14.23 20.50 -12.04
N ARG A 148 -13.23 20.51 -12.92
CA ARG A 148 -13.39 20.19 -14.34
C ARG A 148 -13.60 18.70 -14.59
N ILE A 149 -12.75 17.85 -13.95
CA ILE A 149 -12.75 16.40 -14.15
C ILE A 149 -13.89 15.74 -13.35
N LYS A 150 -14.21 16.30 -12.18
CA LYS A 150 -15.24 15.79 -11.25
C LYS A 150 -15.01 14.34 -10.83
N PRO A 151 -13.82 13.96 -10.35
CA PRO A 151 -13.58 12.61 -9.88
C PRO A 151 -14.47 12.32 -8.66
N LEU A 152 -14.83 11.06 -8.44
CA LEU A 152 -15.52 10.63 -7.23
C LEU A 152 -14.58 10.56 -6.03
N ALA A 153 -13.32 10.19 -6.27
CA ALA A 153 -12.31 10.19 -5.23
C ALA A 153 -10.91 10.56 -5.74
N VAL A 154 -10.15 11.21 -4.86
CA VAL A 154 -8.70 11.34 -4.95
C VAL A 154 -8.10 10.40 -3.91
N TRP A 155 -7.30 9.45 -4.35
CA TRP A 155 -6.54 8.57 -3.47
C TRP A 155 -5.12 9.10 -3.30
N ILE A 156 -4.74 9.37 -2.06
CA ILE A 156 -3.39 9.82 -1.68
C ILE A 156 -2.75 8.68 -0.89
N ASP A 157 -1.76 8.02 -1.49
CA ASP A 157 -1.00 6.95 -0.85
C ASP A 157 0.24 7.50 -0.12
N GLU A 158 0.72 6.77 0.89
CA GLU A 158 1.89 7.12 1.73
C GLU A 158 1.80 8.52 2.38
N LEU A 159 0.59 8.93 2.76
CA LEU A 159 0.35 10.29 3.30
C LEU A 159 1.11 10.58 4.60
N GLN A 160 1.64 9.58 5.32
CA GLN A 160 2.45 9.84 6.52
C GLN A 160 3.67 10.72 6.24
N HIS A 161 4.18 10.80 5.01
CA HIS A 161 5.31 11.68 4.67
C HIS A 161 5.04 13.18 4.92
N ILE A 162 3.75 13.57 5.00
CA ILE A 162 3.39 14.95 5.38
C ILE A 162 3.70 15.22 6.85
N LEU A 163 3.66 14.19 7.72
CA LEU A 163 3.82 14.35 9.16
C LEU A 163 5.23 14.80 9.54
N ASP A 164 6.23 14.45 8.73
CA ASP A 164 7.62 14.88 8.92
C ASP A 164 7.78 16.40 8.84
N HIS A 165 6.82 17.08 8.19
CA HIS A 165 6.81 18.55 8.01
C HIS A 165 5.78 19.26 8.88
N LEU A 166 4.86 18.54 9.52
CA LEU A 166 3.86 19.14 10.42
C LEU A 166 4.40 19.18 11.86
N GLN A 167 5.28 20.15 12.13
CA GLN A 167 5.97 20.26 13.42
C GLN A 167 5.07 20.79 14.55
N SER A 168 3.90 21.37 14.23
CA SER A 168 2.98 21.92 15.21
C SER A 168 1.53 21.51 14.93
N GLU A 169 0.70 21.58 15.97
CA GLU A 169 -0.74 21.35 15.83
C GLU A 169 -1.40 22.39 14.89
N ALA A 170 -0.92 23.62 14.93
CA ALA A 170 -1.40 24.69 14.04
C ALA A 170 -1.13 24.39 12.56
N GLU A 171 0.03 23.83 12.23
CA GLU A 171 0.35 23.41 10.86
C GLU A 171 -0.51 22.23 10.41
N ALA A 172 -0.75 21.26 11.29
CA ALA A 172 -1.65 20.15 11.00
C ALA A 172 -3.09 20.63 10.70
N VAL A 173 -3.61 21.55 11.51
CA VAL A 173 -4.93 22.16 11.30
C VAL A 173 -4.95 22.99 10.00
N LYS A 174 -3.91 23.77 9.72
CA LYS A 174 -3.77 24.53 8.47
C LYS A 174 -3.78 23.61 7.25
N PHE A 175 -3.03 22.51 7.29
CA PHE A 175 -3.02 21.49 6.24
C PHE A 175 -4.41 20.89 6.02
N LEU A 176 -5.09 20.44 7.07
CA LEU A 176 -6.43 19.88 6.97
C LEU A 176 -7.45 20.90 6.41
N ASN A 177 -7.34 22.17 6.78
CA ASN A 177 -8.15 23.26 6.21
C ASN A 177 -7.88 23.45 4.71
N THR A 178 -6.62 23.33 4.29
CA THR A 178 -6.23 23.39 2.88
C THR A 178 -6.87 22.25 2.09
N VAL A 179 -6.80 21.02 2.59
CA VAL A 179 -7.43 19.85 1.97
C VAL A 179 -8.96 20.01 1.89
N LYS A 180 -9.61 20.50 2.97
CA LYS A 180 -11.06 20.78 2.95
C LYS A 180 -11.42 21.81 1.88
N THR A 181 -10.65 22.86 1.76
CA THR A 181 -10.96 23.99 0.86
C THR A 181 -10.73 23.65 -0.60
N HIS A 182 -9.73 22.83 -0.91
CA HIS A 182 -9.29 22.59 -2.29
C HIS A 182 -9.70 21.24 -2.84
N VAL A 183 -9.89 20.21 -2.01
CA VAL A 183 -10.29 18.86 -2.45
C VAL A 183 -11.73 18.54 -2.04
N LEU A 184 -12.04 18.62 -0.74
CA LEU A 184 -13.39 18.31 -0.21
C LEU A 184 -14.37 19.49 -0.35
N MET A 185 -14.19 20.32 -1.36
CA MET A 185 -15.04 21.47 -1.59
C MET A 185 -16.50 21.10 -1.86
N PRO A 186 -17.44 21.97 -1.47
CA PRO A 186 -18.85 21.75 -1.78
C PRO A 186 -19.12 21.77 -3.29
N GLN A 187 -19.49 20.62 -3.83
CA GLN A 187 -19.88 20.46 -5.26
C GLN A 187 -20.72 19.18 -5.45
N TRP A 188 -21.22 18.97 -6.66
CA TRP A 188 -21.84 17.71 -7.07
C TRP A 188 -21.34 17.30 -8.46
N PRO A 189 -20.93 16.05 -8.68
CA PRO A 189 -20.70 15.04 -7.64
C PRO A 189 -19.62 15.50 -6.63
N PRO A 190 -19.70 15.08 -5.36
CA PRO A 190 -18.70 15.41 -4.37
C PRO A 190 -17.38 14.71 -4.68
N VAL A 191 -16.26 15.37 -4.49
CA VAL A 191 -14.95 14.72 -4.44
C VAL A 191 -14.72 14.17 -3.04
N SER A 192 -14.48 12.88 -2.94
CA SER A 192 -14.10 12.20 -1.69
C SER A 192 -12.60 11.95 -1.66
N LEU A 193 -12.08 11.54 -0.50
CA LEU A 193 -10.67 11.17 -0.33
C LEU A 193 -10.55 9.71 0.07
N VAL A 194 -9.58 9.02 -0.49
CA VAL A 194 -9.02 7.79 0.06
C VAL A 194 -7.61 8.14 0.52
N LEU A 195 -7.35 8.05 1.81
CA LEU A 195 -6.04 8.36 2.40
C LEU A 195 -5.44 7.07 2.91
N SER A 196 -4.24 6.72 2.50
CA SER A 196 -3.56 5.51 2.96
C SER A 196 -2.17 5.80 3.51
N GLY A 197 -1.78 5.02 4.51
CA GLY A 197 -0.48 5.13 5.13
C GLY A 197 -0.36 4.43 6.49
N LEU A 198 0.60 4.85 7.29
CA LEU A 198 0.87 4.29 8.61
C LEU A 198 -0.21 4.65 9.64
N PRO A 199 -0.37 3.86 10.73
CA PRO A 199 -1.39 4.10 11.76
C PRO A 199 -1.36 5.49 12.39
N VAL A 200 -0.23 6.18 12.37
CA VAL A 200 -0.06 7.55 12.88
C VAL A 200 -0.97 8.57 12.19
N LEU A 201 -1.45 8.31 10.97
CA LEU A 201 -2.39 9.17 10.25
C LEU A 201 -3.73 9.37 10.98
N LYS A 202 -4.13 8.45 11.85
CA LYS A 202 -5.32 8.63 12.71
C LYS A 202 -5.22 9.87 13.58
N GLN A 203 -4.03 10.15 14.10
CA GLN A 203 -3.79 11.31 14.95
C GLN A 203 -3.97 12.62 14.17
N LEU A 204 -3.61 12.64 12.88
CA LEU A 204 -3.85 13.79 12.02
C LEU A 204 -5.35 14.01 11.80
N ALA A 205 -6.10 12.98 11.44
CA ALA A 205 -7.55 13.08 11.21
C ALA A 205 -8.32 13.51 12.46
N ALA A 206 -7.86 13.13 13.66
CA ALA A 206 -8.49 13.47 14.93
C ALA A 206 -8.36 14.96 15.31
N LYS A 207 -7.44 15.72 14.70
CA LYS A 207 -7.19 17.13 15.03
C LYS A 207 -8.29 18.09 14.53
N ASP A 208 -9.16 17.66 13.63
CA ASP A 208 -10.25 18.48 13.10
C ASP A 208 -11.58 17.74 13.16
N ARG A 209 -12.53 18.23 13.98
CA ARG A 209 -13.86 17.62 14.16
C ARG A 209 -14.67 17.53 12.86
N GLN A 210 -14.47 18.47 11.91
CA GLN A 210 -15.18 18.44 10.62
C GLN A 210 -14.62 17.35 9.70
N ILE A 211 -13.31 17.11 9.77
CA ILE A 211 -12.67 15.98 9.10
C ILE A 211 -13.11 14.67 9.76
N GLN A 212 -12.99 14.56 11.08
CA GLN A 212 -13.28 13.34 11.84
C GLN A 212 -14.67 12.76 11.56
N ARG A 213 -15.72 13.60 11.49
CA ARG A 213 -17.08 13.11 11.18
C ARG A 213 -17.30 12.68 9.73
N ARG A 214 -16.33 12.93 8.82
CA ARG A 214 -16.36 12.48 7.42
C ARG A 214 -15.55 11.21 7.21
N VAL A 215 -14.74 10.82 8.20
CA VAL A 215 -13.83 9.68 8.11
C VAL A 215 -14.57 8.37 8.31
N HIS A 216 -14.37 7.44 7.39
CA HIS A 216 -14.59 6.01 7.55
C HIS A 216 -13.22 5.34 7.67
N GLU A 217 -12.97 4.74 8.83
CA GLU A 217 -11.66 4.15 9.10
C GLU A 217 -11.64 2.68 8.70
N VAL A 218 -10.57 2.29 7.98
CA VAL A 218 -10.27 0.91 7.60
C VAL A 218 -8.86 0.59 8.12
N ILE A 219 -8.76 -0.41 9.00
CA ILE A 219 -7.50 -0.80 9.60
C ILE A 219 -7.10 -2.17 9.05
N LEU A 220 -5.94 -2.23 8.40
CA LEU A 220 -5.33 -3.50 8.04
C LEU A 220 -4.49 -3.98 9.22
N HIS A 221 -5.07 -4.86 10.02
CA HIS A 221 -4.42 -5.39 11.21
C HIS A 221 -3.25 -6.30 10.84
N PRO A 222 -2.16 -6.26 11.63
CA PRO A 222 -1.07 -7.21 11.44
C PRO A 222 -1.54 -8.63 11.74
N LEU A 223 -0.97 -9.59 11.01
CA LEU A 223 -1.15 -11.02 11.25
C LEU A 223 -0.59 -11.42 12.60
N SER A 224 -1.26 -12.33 13.29
CA SER A 224 -0.82 -12.90 14.57
C SER A 224 -1.01 -14.42 14.59
N PHE A 225 -0.06 -15.13 15.20
CA PHE A 225 -0.21 -16.56 15.48
C PHE A 225 -0.77 -16.75 16.90
N PRO A 226 -1.71 -17.68 17.12
CA PRO A 226 -2.30 -18.63 16.19
C PRO A 226 -3.52 -18.12 15.41
N LYS A 227 -4.02 -16.90 15.70
CA LYS A 227 -5.29 -16.36 15.16
C LYS A 227 -5.39 -16.44 13.64
N ASP A 228 -4.32 -16.05 12.94
CA ASP A 228 -4.28 -15.93 11.49
C ASP A 228 -3.60 -17.14 10.80
N ALA A 229 -3.24 -18.19 11.57
CA ALA A 229 -2.45 -19.31 11.06
C ALA A 229 -3.11 -19.99 9.85
N ASP A 230 -4.41 -20.30 9.91
CA ASP A 230 -5.12 -20.98 8.84
C ASP A 230 -5.25 -20.09 7.58
N ARG A 231 -5.38 -18.78 7.75
CA ARG A 231 -5.41 -17.81 6.66
C ARG A 231 -4.06 -17.77 5.94
N VAL A 232 -2.96 -17.67 6.68
CA VAL A 232 -1.61 -17.67 6.12
C VAL A 232 -1.31 -18.99 5.44
N ARG A 233 -1.67 -20.12 6.06
CA ARG A 233 -1.50 -21.46 5.48
C ARG A 233 -2.24 -21.62 4.15
N ARG A 234 -3.49 -21.13 4.06
CA ARG A 234 -4.24 -21.15 2.78
C ARG A 234 -3.54 -20.31 1.70
N ASN A 235 -2.97 -19.15 2.05
CA ASN A 235 -2.21 -18.35 1.10
C ASN A 235 -0.95 -19.06 0.62
N VAL A 236 -0.18 -19.66 1.53
CA VAL A 236 1.01 -20.47 1.19
C VAL A 236 0.64 -21.59 0.22
N VAL A 237 -0.40 -22.36 0.55
CA VAL A 237 -0.85 -23.48 -0.29
C VAL A 237 -1.36 -22.99 -1.65
N GLY A 238 -2.18 -21.92 -1.65
CA GLY A 238 -2.73 -21.33 -2.88
C GLY A 238 -1.63 -20.86 -3.84
N ILE A 239 -0.66 -20.12 -3.33
CA ILE A 239 0.46 -19.62 -4.13
C ILE A 239 1.28 -20.77 -4.72
N ILE A 240 1.72 -21.69 -3.88
CA ILE A 240 2.64 -22.74 -4.31
C ILE A 240 1.96 -23.74 -5.25
N LYS A 241 0.76 -24.22 -4.89
CA LYS A 241 0.05 -25.25 -5.68
C LYS A 241 -0.69 -24.69 -6.88
N ASN A 242 -1.46 -23.60 -6.68
CA ASN A 242 -2.40 -23.13 -7.71
C ASN A 242 -1.73 -22.15 -8.67
N ASP A 243 -0.92 -21.20 -8.14
CA ASP A 243 -0.34 -20.15 -8.97
C ASP A 243 1.00 -20.55 -9.60
N VAL A 244 1.81 -21.35 -8.87
CA VAL A 244 3.11 -21.82 -9.38
C VAL A 244 3.08 -23.23 -9.92
N GLY A 245 2.21 -24.10 -9.40
CA GLY A 245 2.05 -25.48 -9.83
C GLY A 245 3.07 -26.44 -9.23
N LEU A 246 3.62 -26.11 -8.05
CA LEU A 246 4.61 -26.94 -7.36
C LEU A 246 3.99 -27.73 -6.20
N LYS A 247 4.67 -28.82 -5.80
CA LYS A 247 4.39 -29.55 -4.57
C LYS A 247 4.89 -28.77 -3.35
N ILE A 248 4.38 -29.10 -2.19
CA ILE A 248 4.74 -28.48 -0.92
C ILE A 248 5.28 -29.54 0.02
N ASP A 249 6.46 -29.31 0.58
CA ASP A 249 6.97 -30.11 1.69
C ASP A 249 6.09 -29.93 2.93
N ALA A 250 5.84 -31.00 3.68
CA ALA A 250 4.98 -30.99 4.87
C ALA A 250 5.46 -29.97 5.93
N ALA A 251 6.75 -29.73 6.05
CA ALA A 251 7.31 -28.74 6.96
C ALA A 251 6.83 -27.33 6.65
N VAL A 252 6.59 -26.97 5.37
CA VAL A 252 6.19 -25.63 4.91
C VAL A 252 4.73 -25.30 5.22
N VAL A 253 3.93 -26.24 5.68
CA VAL A 253 2.55 -26.03 6.12
C VAL A 253 2.33 -26.31 7.60
N SER A 254 3.39 -26.61 8.35
CA SER A 254 3.35 -26.84 9.79
C SER A 254 3.03 -25.54 10.56
N ASP A 255 2.48 -25.68 11.76
CA ASP A 255 2.20 -24.53 12.63
C ASP A 255 3.47 -23.75 12.98
N GLU A 256 4.55 -24.47 13.19
CA GLU A 256 5.86 -23.84 13.46
C GLU A 256 6.32 -22.98 12.28
N PHE A 257 6.23 -23.49 11.05
CA PHE A 257 6.59 -22.73 9.87
C PHE A 257 5.69 -21.49 9.70
N ILE A 258 4.39 -21.63 9.90
CA ILE A 258 3.46 -20.49 9.79
C ILE A 258 3.77 -19.43 10.85
N ALA A 259 4.09 -19.84 12.08
CA ALA A 259 4.53 -18.91 13.12
C ALA A 259 5.84 -18.18 12.73
N ARG A 260 6.83 -18.91 12.20
CA ARG A 260 8.09 -18.36 11.67
C ARG A 260 7.83 -17.35 10.56
N LEU A 261 6.96 -17.68 9.60
CA LEU A 261 6.63 -16.79 8.46
C LEU A 261 5.97 -15.49 8.94
N ILE A 262 4.98 -15.57 9.84
CA ILE A 262 4.31 -14.40 10.42
C ILE A 262 5.32 -13.54 11.18
N HIS A 263 6.18 -14.14 12.00
CA HIS A 263 7.23 -13.44 12.75
C HIS A 263 8.22 -12.75 11.81
N THR A 264 8.74 -13.47 10.82
CA THR A 264 9.71 -12.97 9.86
C THR A 264 9.18 -11.74 9.10
N ALA A 265 7.92 -11.77 8.75
CA ALA A 265 7.22 -10.67 8.08
C ALA A 265 6.73 -9.56 9.04
N ALA A 266 7.08 -9.59 10.33
CA ALA A 266 6.57 -8.67 11.35
C ALA A 266 5.03 -8.54 11.35
N GLY A 267 4.32 -9.61 11.01
CA GLY A 267 2.87 -9.62 10.88
C GLY A 267 2.32 -8.94 9.61
N ALA A 268 3.18 -8.48 8.70
CA ALA A 268 2.74 -7.82 7.48
C ALA A 268 2.33 -8.85 6.41
N LEU A 269 1.04 -8.85 6.01
CA LEU A 269 0.50 -9.79 5.03
C LEU A 269 1.25 -9.75 3.70
N GLY A 270 1.49 -8.57 3.16
CA GLY A 270 2.17 -8.41 1.87
C GLY A 270 3.61 -8.91 1.89
N LEU A 271 4.31 -8.77 3.04
CA LEU A 271 5.65 -9.33 3.20
C LEU A 271 5.63 -10.85 3.31
N SER A 272 4.65 -11.41 4.02
CA SER A 272 4.47 -12.87 4.07
C SER A 272 4.24 -13.44 2.66
N ILE A 273 3.38 -12.80 1.87
CA ILE A 273 3.13 -13.17 0.47
C ILE A 273 4.41 -13.05 -0.36
N LYS A 274 5.14 -11.94 -0.23
CA LYS A 274 6.41 -11.73 -0.96
C LYS A 274 7.42 -12.85 -0.69
N LEU A 275 7.58 -13.27 0.58
CA LEU A 275 8.49 -14.37 0.93
C LEU A 275 8.05 -15.70 0.30
N VAL A 276 6.74 -15.97 0.27
CA VAL A 276 6.20 -17.18 -0.39
C VAL A 276 6.43 -17.13 -1.90
N ASP A 277 6.19 -15.98 -2.53
CA ASP A 277 6.40 -15.77 -3.96
C ASP A 277 7.87 -15.99 -4.34
N GLU A 278 8.80 -15.41 -3.58
CA GLU A 278 10.24 -15.56 -3.80
C GLU A 278 10.72 -17.01 -3.60
N ALA A 279 10.23 -17.69 -2.56
CA ALA A 279 10.58 -19.10 -2.30
C ALA A 279 10.05 -20.00 -3.42
N ALA A 280 8.79 -19.85 -3.81
CA ALA A 280 8.18 -20.64 -4.87
C ALA A 280 8.81 -20.38 -6.24
N ALA A 281 9.07 -19.09 -6.58
CA ALA A 281 9.76 -18.74 -7.82
C ALA A 281 11.22 -19.24 -7.86
N THR A 282 11.88 -19.31 -6.71
CA THR A 282 13.23 -19.88 -6.60
C THR A 282 13.24 -21.37 -6.88
N ALA A 283 12.32 -22.13 -6.26
CA ALA A 283 12.17 -23.56 -6.55
C ALA A 283 11.87 -23.79 -8.03
N PHE A 284 10.93 -23.03 -8.59
CA PHE A 284 10.57 -23.08 -10.01
C PHE A 284 11.76 -22.75 -10.94
N GLY A 285 12.49 -21.68 -10.66
CA GLY A 285 13.67 -21.28 -11.43
C GLY A 285 14.73 -22.36 -11.48
N ASN A 286 14.98 -23.01 -10.35
CA ASN A 286 15.94 -24.12 -10.22
C ASN A 286 15.42 -25.47 -10.78
N GLY A 287 14.24 -25.50 -11.40
CA GLY A 287 13.68 -26.71 -11.98
C GLY A 287 13.21 -27.76 -10.96
N ARG A 288 13.00 -27.37 -9.69
CA ARG A 288 12.48 -28.26 -8.65
C ARG A 288 10.98 -28.34 -8.72
N ASP A 289 10.41 -29.48 -8.33
CA ASP A 289 8.97 -29.74 -8.32
C ASP A 289 8.33 -29.52 -6.94
N THR A 290 9.13 -29.26 -5.91
CA THR A 290 8.70 -29.17 -4.52
C THR A 290 9.35 -27.95 -3.85
N VAL A 291 8.55 -27.17 -3.14
CA VAL A 291 9.01 -26.04 -2.29
C VAL A 291 9.28 -26.56 -0.89
N THR A 292 10.45 -26.24 -0.36
CA THR A 292 10.96 -26.70 0.93
C THR A 292 11.29 -25.49 1.83
N LEU A 293 11.58 -25.76 3.11
CA LEU A 293 12.04 -24.74 4.06
C LEU A 293 13.33 -24.03 3.57
N ARG A 294 14.19 -24.76 2.86
CA ARG A 294 15.41 -24.20 2.28
C ARG A 294 15.14 -23.08 1.27
N ASP A 295 14.05 -23.19 0.50
CA ASP A 295 13.68 -22.14 -0.47
C ASP A 295 13.30 -20.83 0.22
N PHE A 296 12.65 -20.91 1.37
CA PHE A 296 12.36 -19.74 2.20
C PHE A 296 13.62 -19.15 2.83
N ALA A 297 14.53 -20.00 3.27
CA ALA A 297 15.82 -19.54 3.80
C ALA A 297 16.64 -18.81 2.74
N ASP A 298 16.70 -19.34 1.52
CA ASP A 298 17.41 -18.74 0.40
C ASP A 298 16.74 -17.45 -0.08
N ALA A 299 15.39 -17.41 -0.09
CA ALA A 299 14.62 -16.20 -0.38
C ALA A 299 14.88 -15.09 0.64
N TYR A 300 14.84 -15.42 1.93
CA TYR A 300 15.13 -14.47 3.01
C TYR A 300 16.55 -13.94 2.94
N ALA A 301 17.54 -14.82 2.76
CA ALA A 301 18.95 -14.41 2.64
C ALA A 301 19.19 -13.48 1.44
N ARG A 302 18.53 -13.73 0.32
CA ARG A 302 18.62 -12.88 -0.88
C ARG A 302 18.02 -11.50 -0.66
N GLU A 303 16.88 -11.44 -0.01
CA GLU A 303 16.18 -10.20 0.24
C GLU A 303 16.85 -9.33 1.32
N THR A 304 17.48 -9.95 2.33
CA THR A 304 18.02 -9.25 3.48
C THR A 304 19.54 -9.11 3.48
N GLY A 305 20.26 -9.99 2.78
CA GLY A 305 21.71 -10.10 2.88
C GLY A 305 22.20 -10.64 4.22
N ARG A 306 21.33 -11.09 5.13
CA ARG A 306 21.70 -11.55 6.48
C ARG A 306 22.34 -12.94 6.44
N PRO A 307 23.29 -13.23 7.36
CA PRO A 307 23.95 -14.53 7.44
C PRO A 307 22.96 -15.63 7.91
N ALA A 308 23.36 -16.90 7.71
CA ALA A 308 22.52 -18.05 8.10
C ALA A 308 22.17 -18.08 9.59
N SER A 309 23.04 -17.57 10.46
CA SER A 309 22.79 -17.46 11.92
C SER A 309 21.69 -16.48 12.30
N GLU A 310 21.32 -15.56 11.37
CA GLU A 310 20.24 -14.59 11.53
C GLU A 310 19.06 -14.88 10.59
N ASN A 311 18.98 -16.09 10.06
CA ASN A 311 17.89 -16.50 9.16
C ASN A 311 16.83 -17.26 9.96
N PRO A 312 15.61 -16.69 10.13
CA PRO A 312 14.55 -17.33 10.92
C PRO A 312 14.14 -18.70 10.41
N PHE A 313 14.40 -19.04 9.16
CA PHE A 313 14.07 -20.35 8.58
C PHE A 313 15.16 -21.40 8.79
N LEU A 314 16.33 -21.04 9.32
CA LEU A 314 17.45 -21.96 9.55
C LEU A 314 17.76 -22.19 11.03
N VAL A 315 17.41 -21.24 11.92
CA VAL A 315 17.77 -21.32 13.33
C VAL A 315 16.60 -21.83 14.17
N ASP A 316 16.90 -22.58 15.25
CA ASP A 316 15.87 -23.10 16.16
C ASP A 316 15.24 -22.00 17.01
N ASN A 317 16.04 -21.02 17.42
CA ASN A 317 15.62 -19.87 18.22
C ASN A 317 15.12 -18.70 17.35
N TRP A 318 14.44 -19.00 16.26
CA TRP A 318 13.96 -18.03 15.28
C TRP A 318 13.13 -16.87 15.87
N HIS A 319 12.43 -17.10 16.96
CA HIS A 319 11.65 -16.08 17.68
C HIS A 319 12.50 -14.99 18.32
N LEU A 320 13.81 -15.21 18.50
CA LEU A 320 14.77 -14.22 18.96
C LEU A 320 15.40 -13.44 17.80
N VAL A 321 15.28 -13.93 16.57
CA VAL A 321 15.79 -13.21 15.40
C VAL A 321 14.89 -12.00 15.14
N ARG A 322 15.49 -10.83 15.03
CA ARG A 322 14.76 -9.59 14.78
C ARG A 322 14.09 -9.65 13.39
N PRO A 323 12.76 -9.44 13.27
CA PRO A 323 12.07 -9.42 11.98
C PRO A 323 12.72 -8.42 11.02
N TRP A 324 12.70 -8.72 9.73
CA TRP A 324 13.39 -7.94 8.73
C TRP A 324 13.02 -6.45 8.72
N TYR A 325 11.72 -6.15 8.82
CA TYR A 325 11.19 -4.78 8.81
C TYR A 325 11.05 -4.14 10.21
N ALA A 326 11.45 -4.84 11.27
CA ALA A 326 11.33 -4.31 12.63
C ALA A 326 12.17 -3.03 12.84
N ASP A 327 13.22 -2.83 12.04
CA ASP A 327 14.05 -1.64 12.11
C ASP A 327 13.31 -0.39 11.62
N ALA A 328 12.60 -0.50 10.51
CA ALA A 328 11.80 0.60 9.98
C ALA A 328 10.61 0.93 10.89
N VAL A 329 9.93 -0.09 11.41
CA VAL A 329 8.82 0.07 12.37
C VAL A 329 9.30 0.58 13.72
N ALA A 330 10.45 0.10 14.22
CA ALA A 330 11.04 0.56 15.47
C ALA A 330 11.56 2.00 15.36
N LEU A 331 12.19 2.38 14.25
CA LEU A 331 12.61 3.75 13.98
C LEU A 331 11.40 4.70 13.88
N ALA A 332 10.34 4.31 13.21
CA ALA A 332 9.11 5.09 13.15
C ALA A 332 8.45 5.25 14.53
N LYS A 333 8.47 4.21 15.36
CA LYS A 333 7.98 4.28 16.76
C LYS A 333 8.88 5.11 17.66
N ILE A 334 10.20 5.04 17.51
CA ILE A 334 11.19 5.84 18.26
C ILE A 334 11.05 7.32 17.86
N GLN A 335 10.93 7.62 16.58
CA GLN A 335 10.71 8.99 16.11
C GLN A 335 9.36 9.56 16.57
N ALA A 336 8.31 8.74 16.62
CA ALA A 336 6.99 9.13 17.15
C ALA A 336 6.97 9.28 18.68
N ALA A 337 7.88 8.61 19.40
CA ALA A 337 7.97 8.63 20.86
C ALA A 337 9.07 9.57 21.41
N ALA A 338 9.92 10.13 20.56
CA ALA A 338 10.95 11.08 20.98
C ALA A 338 10.30 12.35 21.56
N PRO A 339 10.62 12.71 22.83
CA PRO A 339 10.17 13.99 23.36
C PRO A 339 10.76 15.10 22.48
N GLN A 340 9.91 16.00 21.99
CA GLN A 340 10.38 17.21 21.34
C GLN A 340 11.19 18.00 22.38
N GLU A 341 12.52 17.97 22.29
CA GLU A 341 13.35 18.92 23.01
C GLU A 341 12.88 20.32 22.59
N LYS A 342 12.29 21.01 23.56
CA LYS A 342 11.99 22.42 23.41
C LYS A 342 13.33 23.11 23.21
N ALA A 343 13.60 23.55 21.96
CA ALA A 343 14.63 24.52 21.72
C ALA A 343 14.26 25.78 22.52
N ALA A 344 15.08 26.07 23.52
CA ALA A 344 15.01 27.27 24.34
C ALA A 344 15.47 28.49 23.51
#